data_8bab3e64f1e938b11b3ddf0ea91a1991
#
_entry.id   8bab3e64f1e938b11b3ddf0ea91a1991
#
_cell.length_a   1.000
_cell.length_b   1.000
_cell.length_c   1.000
_cell.angle_alpha   90.00
_cell.angle_beta   90.00
_cell.angle_gamma   90.00
#
_symmetry.space_group_name_H-M   'P 1'
#
loop_
_entity.id
_entity.type
_entity.pdbx_description
1 polymer ?
#
loop_
_entity_poly.entity_id
_entity_poly.type
_entity_poly.pdbx_seq_one_letter_code
_entity_poly.pdbx_strand_id
1 'polypeptide(L)'
;KDETVPLTDELVKINYNGHLKFCKDVEPDFLKIMSDGFFHYPGVASEPVTCAADLKKIKSGKPETLAWIDRQIDMVKKVASQYGKDMVTLYNVFSPASYLTFATENLSFKNITSFYEEDPEALKNALLTIAEDVKILADRAIREAGVDGIYFSVGCYDGISREEYQRIIEPSELAVLEVANAANDCNMIHICGYAGRKNDLTTFKDYPVKAVNWATVVEGIPLEEGRKIFGNRAVAGGFANTTDGVLYSGTEEQIKAETKRILSAAGSRGVILGADCTIPRGTPASHIQWVREAAEEFGKG
;
A
#
# COMPACT_ATOMS: atom_id res chain seq x y z
N LYS A 1 0.86 2.47 16.79
CA LYS A 1 0.55 1.15 16.21
C LYS A 1 1.62 0.18 16.66
N ASP A 2 1.23 -0.86 17.34
CA ASP A 2 2.14 -1.97 17.61
C ASP A 2 1.89 -3.02 16.53
N GLU A 3 2.75 -3.04 15.53
CA GLU A 3 2.66 -3.96 14.38
C GLU A 3 2.94 -5.41 14.78
N THR A 4 3.40 -5.61 16.02
CA THR A 4 3.72 -6.93 16.59
C THR A 4 2.55 -7.55 17.37
N VAL A 5 1.46 -6.80 17.60
CA VAL A 5 0.31 -7.31 18.38
C VAL A 5 -0.45 -8.38 17.59
N PRO A 6 -0.67 -9.56 18.18
CA PRO A 6 -1.46 -10.60 17.53
C PRO A 6 -2.87 -10.12 17.18
N LEU A 7 -3.38 -10.56 16.03
CA LEU A 7 -4.72 -10.24 15.56
C LEU A 7 -5.78 -10.74 16.55
N THR A 8 -6.58 -9.81 17.08
CA THR A 8 -7.74 -10.10 17.93
C THR A 8 -9.03 -9.57 17.29
N ASP A 9 -10.18 -10.06 17.72
CA ASP A 9 -11.47 -9.54 17.24
C ASP A 9 -11.66 -8.08 17.61
N GLU A 10 -11.08 -7.64 18.73
CA GLU A 10 -11.09 -6.25 19.14
C GLU A 10 -10.29 -5.37 18.17
N LEU A 11 -9.09 -5.80 17.72
CA LEU A 11 -8.30 -5.07 16.72
C LEU A 11 -9.02 -4.96 15.38
N VAL A 12 -9.68 -6.02 14.92
CA VAL A 12 -10.52 -5.99 13.71
C VAL A 12 -11.64 -4.96 13.85
N LYS A 13 -12.31 -4.94 15.02
CA LYS A 13 -13.37 -3.96 15.32
C LYS A 13 -12.83 -2.53 15.38
N ILE A 14 -11.66 -2.32 15.97
CA ILE A 14 -10.99 -1.00 16.00
C ILE A 14 -10.68 -0.53 14.60
N ASN A 15 -10.11 -1.40 13.74
CA ASN A 15 -9.82 -1.08 12.34
C ASN A 15 -11.11 -0.69 11.60
N TYR A 16 -12.15 -1.50 11.67
CA TYR A 16 -13.44 -1.22 11.05
C TYR A 16 -14.02 0.13 11.51
N ASN A 17 -14.10 0.36 12.81
CA ASN A 17 -14.61 1.61 13.37
C ASN A 17 -13.76 2.83 12.98
N GLY A 18 -12.44 2.64 12.83
CA GLY A 18 -11.53 3.66 12.33
C GLY A 18 -11.88 4.11 10.92
N HIS A 19 -12.17 3.17 10.02
CA HIS A 19 -12.61 3.49 8.66
C HIS A 19 -13.95 4.22 8.65
N LEU A 20 -14.94 3.76 9.45
CA LEU A 20 -16.23 4.44 9.55
C LEU A 20 -16.08 5.88 10.03
N LYS A 21 -15.28 6.09 11.08
CA LYS A 21 -15.01 7.42 11.59
C LYS A 21 -14.33 8.31 10.54
N PHE A 22 -13.30 7.80 9.87
CA PHE A 22 -12.59 8.53 8.82
C PHE A 22 -13.54 8.94 7.68
N CYS A 23 -14.31 8.02 7.13
CA CYS A 23 -15.26 8.33 6.08
C CYS A 23 -16.29 9.37 6.50
N LYS A 24 -16.82 9.26 7.74
CA LYS A 24 -17.78 10.23 8.27
C LYS A 24 -17.18 11.63 8.46
N ASP A 25 -15.94 11.71 8.94
CA ASP A 25 -15.32 12.99 9.31
C ASP A 25 -14.70 13.69 8.09
N VAL A 26 -14.25 12.93 7.08
CA VAL A 26 -13.47 13.44 5.95
C VAL A 26 -14.27 13.48 4.65
N GLU A 27 -15.22 12.54 4.47
CA GLU A 27 -15.98 12.36 3.23
C GLU A 27 -15.06 12.26 1.98
N PRO A 28 -14.12 11.29 1.94
CA PRO A 28 -13.16 11.19 0.86
C PRO A 28 -13.82 10.71 -0.45
N ASP A 29 -13.27 11.11 -1.59
CA ASP A 29 -13.70 10.58 -2.91
C ASP A 29 -13.09 9.21 -3.22
N PHE A 30 -12.01 8.87 -2.49
CA PHE A 30 -11.22 7.66 -2.64
C PHE A 30 -10.84 7.11 -1.27
N LEU A 31 -11.11 5.83 -1.02
CA LEU A 31 -10.80 5.17 0.25
C LEU A 31 -9.80 4.04 0.07
N LYS A 32 -8.63 4.18 0.70
CA LYS A 32 -7.73 3.06 0.96
C LYS A 32 -8.17 2.38 2.25
N ILE A 33 -8.72 1.18 2.14
CA ILE A 33 -9.05 0.34 3.29
C ILE A 33 -7.76 -0.30 3.80
N MET A 34 -7.32 0.06 5.02
CA MET A 34 -6.09 -0.43 5.62
C MET A 34 -6.24 -1.82 6.21
N SER A 35 -5.18 -2.60 6.08
CA SER A 35 -5.05 -3.95 6.67
C SER A 35 -4.39 -3.95 8.06
N ASP A 36 -4.64 -2.91 8.85
CA ASP A 36 -4.10 -2.79 10.20
C ASP A 36 -4.49 -3.99 11.08
N GLY A 37 -3.49 -4.60 11.73
CA GLY A 37 -3.65 -5.82 12.51
C GLY A 37 -3.44 -7.11 11.71
N PHE A 38 -3.33 -7.04 10.38
CA PHE A 38 -3.14 -8.21 9.51
C PHE A 38 -1.73 -8.29 8.89
N PHE A 39 -0.72 -7.67 9.50
CA PHE A 39 0.63 -7.66 8.94
C PHE A 39 1.37 -8.99 9.12
N HIS A 40 1.06 -9.74 10.19
CA HIS A 40 1.63 -11.06 10.41
C HIS A 40 1.01 -12.10 9.49
N TYR A 41 1.79 -12.55 8.52
CA TYR A 41 1.41 -13.60 7.59
C TYR A 41 1.57 -14.99 8.24
N PRO A 42 0.48 -15.77 8.43
CA PRO A 42 0.54 -17.05 9.15
C PRO A 42 1.21 -18.18 8.38
N GLY A 43 1.45 -18.00 7.07
CA GLY A 43 2.17 -18.99 6.25
C GLY A 43 3.62 -19.19 6.67
N VAL A 44 4.20 -18.23 7.40
CA VAL A 44 5.50 -18.39 8.06
C VAL A 44 5.34 -19.35 9.23
N ALA A 45 6.33 -20.25 9.43
CA ALA A 45 6.34 -21.18 10.56
C ALA A 45 6.25 -20.42 11.89
N SER A 46 5.84 -21.14 12.96
CA SER A 46 5.73 -20.59 14.32
C SER A 46 7.07 -20.08 14.90
N GLU A 47 8.17 -20.44 14.27
CA GLU A 47 9.50 -19.94 14.61
C GLU A 47 9.91 -18.80 13.66
N PRO A 48 10.64 -17.80 14.16
CA PRO A 48 11.12 -16.70 13.33
C PRO A 48 11.95 -17.20 12.15
N VAL A 49 11.82 -16.53 11.00
CA VAL A 49 12.71 -16.73 9.85
C VAL A 49 13.95 -15.88 10.09
N THR A 50 15.07 -16.52 10.32
CA THR A 50 16.33 -15.84 10.71
C THR A 50 17.45 -15.96 9.68
N CYS A 51 17.36 -16.94 8.77
CA CYS A 51 18.32 -17.16 7.69
C CYS A 51 17.63 -17.75 6.45
N ALA A 52 18.32 -17.79 5.32
CA ALA A 52 17.77 -18.31 4.07
C ALA A 52 17.33 -19.79 4.16
N ALA A 53 17.98 -20.59 5.02
CA ALA A 53 17.59 -21.99 5.22
C ALA A 53 16.17 -22.13 5.81
N ASP A 54 15.72 -21.15 6.60
CA ASP A 54 14.38 -21.13 7.19
C ASP A 54 13.27 -20.86 6.15
N LEU A 55 13.60 -20.21 5.04
CA LEU A 55 12.66 -19.88 3.98
C LEU A 55 11.93 -21.11 3.42
N LYS A 56 12.57 -22.28 3.47
CA LYS A 56 11.97 -23.57 3.06
C LYS A 56 10.82 -24.04 3.96
N LYS A 57 10.69 -23.46 5.16
CA LYS A 57 9.61 -23.74 6.13
C LYS A 57 8.31 -23.03 5.77
N ILE A 58 8.37 -21.98 4.96
CA ILE A 58 7.20 -21.21 4.50
C ILE A 58 6.33 -22.11 3.63
N LYS A 59 5.03 -22.13 3.93
CA LYS A 59 4.02 -22.91 3.21
C LYS A 59 2.78 -22.07 2.97
N SER A 60 2.22 -22.16 1.78
CA SER A 60 0.92 -21.61 1.42
C SER A 60 -0.23 -22.56 1.76
N GLY A 61 -1.46 -22.04 1.75
CA GLY A 61 -2.68 -22.82 1.90
C GLY A 61 -2.90 -23.43 3.29
N LYS A 62 -2.21 -22.95 4.31
CA LYS A 62 -2.44 -23.42 5.68
C LYS A 62 -3.81 -22.99 6.21
N PRO A 63 -4.49 -23.82 7.04
CA PRO A 63 -5.79 -23.47 7.61
C PRO A 63 -5.79 -22.12 8.34
N GLU A 64 -4.73 -21.82 9.09
CA GLU A 64 -4.57 -20.54 9.79
C GLU A 64 -4.41 -19.36 8.83
N THR A 65 -3.78 -19.56 7.67
CA THR A 65 -3.68 -18.52 6.63
C THR A 65 -5.02 -18.28 5.95
N LEU A 66 -5.78 -19.33 5.65
CA LEU A 66 -7.12 -19.18 5.10
C LEU A 66 -8.05 -18.46 6.08
N ALA A 67 -8.00 -18.80 7.35
CA ALA A 67 -8.74 -18.09 8.41
C ALA A 67 -8.34 -16.62 8.54
N TRP A 68 -7.05 -16.31 8.37
CA TRP A 68 -6.53 -14.94 8.34
C TRP A 68 -7.04 -14.16 7.13
N ILE A 69 -7.15 -14.81 5.96
CA ILE A 69 -7.78 -14.22 4.76
C ILE A 69 -9.27 -14.00 5.03
N ASP A 70 -9.99 -14.99 5.52
CA ASP A 70 -11.44 -14.89 5.81
C ASP A 70 -11.76 -13.67 6.68
N ARG A 71 -10.98 -13.45 7.76
CA ARG A 71 -11.18 -12.30 8.65
C ARG A 71 -10.94 -10.96 7.97
N GLN A 72 -9.98 -10.89 7.05
CA GLN A 72 -9.75 -9.69 6.24
C GLN A 72 -10.92 -9.43 5.31
N ILE A 73 -11.37 -10.45 4.58
CA ILE A 73 -12.49 -10.35 3.66
C ILE A 73 -13.77 -9.92 4.39
N ASP A 74 -14.05 -10.47 5.56
CA ASP A 74 -15.20 -10.07 6.38
C ASP A 74 -15.14 -8.59 6.80
N MET A 75 -13.97 -8.10 7.19
CA MET A 75 -13.77 -6.70 7.55
C MET A 75 -13.93 -5.79 6.35
N VAL A 76 -13.26 -6.11 5.24
CA VAL A 76 -13.28 -5.32 4.00
C VAL A 76 -14.69 -5.24 3.44
N LYS A 77 -15.43 -6.36 3.40
CA LYS A 77 -16.81 -6.45 2.94
C LYS A 77 -17.74 -5.52 3.71
N LYS A 78 -17.57 -5.44 5.04
CA LYS A 78 -18.35 -4.53 5.89
C LYS A 78 -18.10 -3.06 5.53
N VAL A 79 -16.83 -2.67 5.29
CA VAL A 79 -16.51 -1.30 4.89
C VAL A 79 -17.00 -1.01 3.47
N ALA A 80 -16.69 -1.87 2.52
CA ALA A 80 -17.06 -1.70 1.11
C ALA A 80 -18.59 -1.66 0.90
N SER A 81 -19.34 -2.50 1.62
CA SER A 81 -20.82 -2.50 1.53
C SER A 81 -21.44 -1.18 1.98
N GLN A 82 -20.77 -0.45 2.87
CA GLN A 82 -21.28 0.83 3.37
C GLN A 82 -20.89 2.01 2.49
N TYR A 83 -19.70 2.00 1.89
CA TYR A 83 -19.13 3.16 1.21
C TYR A 83 -18.77 2.94 -0.26
N GLY A 84 -18.65 1.69 -0.73
CA GLY A 84 -18.20 1.37 -2.09
C GLY A 84 -19.12 1.82 -3.23
N LYS A 85 -20.31 2.34 -2.90
CA LYS A 85 -21.22 2.94 -3.90
C LYS A 85 -20.96 4.42 -4.14
N ASP A 86 -20.36 5.09 -3.16
CA ASP A 86 -20.24 6.55 -3.11
C ASP A 86 -18.80 7.00 -3.42
N MET A 87 -17.84 6.07 -3.34
CA MET A 87 -16.42 6.36 -3.56
C MET A 87 -15.67 5.14 -4.09
N VAL A 88 -14.53 5.37 -4.74
CA VAL A 88 -13.62 4.29 -5.14
C VAL A 88 -12.95 3.70 -3.90
N THR A 89 -12.99 2.38 -3.77
CA THR A 89 -12.41 1.66 -2.63
C THR A 89 -11.31 0.72 -3.08
N LEU A 90 -10.12 0.83 -2.49
CA LEU A 90 -9.03 -0.11 -2.68
C LEU A 90 -8.62 -0.75 -1.36
N TYR A 91 -8.42 -2.05 -1.36
CA TYR A 91 -7.91 -2.75 -0.17
C TYR A 91 -6.39 -2.76 -0.15
N ASN A 92 -5.79 -2.41 0.99
CA ASN A 92 -4.35 -2.45 1.16
C ASN A 92 -3.85 -3.90 1.25
N VAL A 93 -3.09 -4.32 0.26
CA VAL A 93 -2.41 -5.61 0.20
C VAL A 93 -0.91 -5.36 0.13
N PHE A 94 -0.15 -6.01 0.99
CA PHE A 94 1.31 -5.93 0.94
C PHE A 94 1.90 -6.93 -0.05
N SER A 95 3.05 -6.59 -0.63
CA SER A 95 3.80 -7.52 -1.47
C SER A 95 4.28 -8.73 -0.68
N PRO A 96 4.55 -9.88 -1.33
CA PRO A 96 5.11 -11.04 -0.67
C PRO A 96 6.38 -10.76 0.12
N ALA A 97 7.27 -9.90 -0.40
CA ALA A 97 8.48 -9.48 0.29
C ALA A 97 8.19 -8.62 1.52
N SER A 98 7.16 -7.77 1.49
CA SER A 98 6.72 -7.01 2.67
C SER A 98 6.15 -7.94 3.75
N TYR A 99 5.30 -8.91 3.39
CA TYR A 99 4.82 -9.91 4.35
C TYR A 99 5.94 -10.74 4.95
N LEU A 100 6.94 -11.13 4.16
CA LEU A 100 8.13 -11.81 4.68
C LEU A 100 8.89 -10.91 5.67
N THR A 101 9.05 -9.63 5.37
CA THR A 101 9.67 -8.66 6.28
C THR A 101 8.94 -8.59 7.62
N PHE A 102 7.61 -8.52 7.61
CA PHE A 102 6.80 -8.47 8.85
C PHE A 102 6.85 -9.77 9.66
N ALA A 103 7.21 -10.88 9.04
CA ALA A 103 7.34 -12.17 9.70
C ALA A 103 8.73 -12.41 10.30
N THR A 104 9.71 -11.53 10.03
CA THR A 104 11.06 -11.63 10.58
C THR A 104 11.19 -10.90 11.90
N GLU A 105 12.17 -11.33 12.72
CA GLU A 105 12.52 -10.59 13.92
C GLU A 105 12.91 -9.13 13.59
N ASN A 106 12.51 -8.20 14.44
CA ASN A 106 12.78 -6.77 14.33
C ASN A 106 12.16 -6.05 13.12
N LEU A 107 11.27 -6.65 12.34
CA LEU A 107 10.62 -6.04 11.18
C LEU A 107 11.60 -5.33 10.23
N SER A 108 12.80 -5.92 10.04
CA SER A 108 13.89 -5.27 9.32
C SER A 108 13.87 -5.59 7.83
N PHE A 109 13.78 -4.56 7.00
CA PHE A 109 13.95 -4.69 5.54
C PHE A 109 15.33 -5.24 5.14
N LYS A 110 16.35 -5.11 6.02
CA LYS A 110 17.67 -5.70 5.80
C LYS A 110 17.64 -7.23 5.74
N ASN A 111 16.64 -7.87 6.34
CA ASN A 111 16.50 -9.31 6.30
C ASN A 111 16.29 -9.83 4.87
N ILE A 112 15.55 -9.10 4.03
CA ILE A 112 15.37 -9.47 2.61
C ILE A 112 16.72 -9.46 1.88
N THR A 113 17.54 -8.42 2.11
CA THR A 113 18.89 -8.32 1.54
C THR A 113 19.79 -9.46 2.03
N SER A 114 19.77 -9.77 3.35
CA SER A 114 20.54 -10.89 3.88
C SER A 114 20.11 -12.23 3.28
N PHE A 115 18.82 -12.50 3.14
CA PHE A 115 18.33 -13.73 2.51
C PHE A 115 18.74 -13.81 1.03
N TYR A 116 18.72 -12.66 0.33
CA TYR A 116 19.21 -12.57 -1.04
C TYR A 116 20.70 -12.91 -1.14
N GLU A 117 21.53 -12.35 -0.25
CA GLU A 117 22.98 -12.60 -0.21
C GLU A 117 23.32 -14.06 0.14
N GLU A 118 22.52 -14.70 1.02
CA GLU A 118 22.71 -16.09 1.42
C GLU A 118 22.26 -17.08 0.34
N ASP A 119 21.02 -16.95 -0.17
CA ASP A 119 20.43 -17.86 -1.17
C ASP A 119 19.30 -17.16 -1.94
N PRO A 120 19.61 -16.48 -3.07
CA PRO A 120 18.61 -15.76 -3.86
C PRO A 120 17.50 -16.65 -4.42
N GLU A 121 17.78 -17.91 -4.73
CA GLU A 121 16.75 -18.82 -5.24
C GLU A 121 15.82 -19.31 -4.12
N ALA A 122 16.33 -19.52 -2.91
CA ALA A 122 15.48 -19.80 -1.76
C ALA A 122 14.56 -18.60 -1.45
N LEU A 123 15.07 -17.38 -1.52
CA LEU A 123 14.26 -16.17 -1.36
C LEU A 123 13.15 -16.11 -2.43
N LYS A 124 13.49 -16.25 -3.71
CA LYS A 124 12.51 -16.24 -4.81
C LYS A 124 11.40 -17.28 -4.59
N ASN A 125 11.76 -18.50 -4.25
CA ASN A 125 10.81 -19.58 -4.03
C ASN A 125 9.88 -19.30 -2.82
N ALA A 126 10.42 -18.72 -1.76
CA ALA A 126 9.62 -18.30 -0.61
C ALA A 126 8.62 -17.21 -0.97
N LEU A 127 9.06 -16.19 -1.72
CA LEU A 127 8.19 -15.10 -2.18
C LEU A 127 7.08 -15.61 -3.10
N LEU A 128 7.38 -16.53 -4.01
CA LEU A 128 6.36 -17.17 -4.85
C LEU A 128 5.39 -18.01 -4.03
N THR A 129 5.86 -18.69 -2.98
CA THR A 129 4.99 -19.45 -2.06
C THR A 129 4.04 -18.52 -1.29
N ILE A 130 4.52 -17.37 -0.80
CA ILE A 130 3.69 -16.35 -0.13
C ILE A 130 2.68 -15.76 -1.13
N ALA A 131 3.11 -15.54 -2.38
CA ALA A 131 2.25 -15.00 -3.43
C ALA A 131 1.00 -15.85 -3.67
N GLU A 132 1.06 -17.18 -3.48
CA GLU A 132 -0.11 -18.06 -3.66
C GLU A 132 -1.27 -17.67 -2.73
N ASP A 133 -0.99 -17.36 -1.47
CA ASP A 133 -2.02 -16.92 -0.51
C ASP A 133 -2.42 -15.45 -0.74
N VAL A 134 -1.47 -14.59 -1.13
CA VAL A 134 -1.76 -13.18 -1.42
C VAL A 134 -2.62 -13.03 -2.67
N LYS A 135 -2.47 -13.91 -3.66
CA LYS A 135 -3.37 -14.00 -4.83
C LYS A 135 -4.82 -14.28 -4.40
N ILE A 136 -5.01 -15.23 -3.48
CA ILE A 136 -6.34 -15.56 -2.94
C ILE A 136 -6.93 -14.34 -2.22
N LEU A 137 -6.12 -13.67 -1.40
CA LEU A 137 -6.54 -12.46 -0.70
C LEU A 137 -6.98 -11.36 -1.67
N ALA A 138 -6.18 -11.08 -2.70
CA ALA A 138 -6.45 -10.03 -3.69
C ALA A 138 -7.72 -10.33 -4.51
N ASP A 139 -7.86 -11.56 -5.02
CA ASP A 139 -9.04 -11.98 -5.76
C ASP A 139 -10.32 -11.87 -4.93
N ARG A 140 -10.30 -12.39 -3.71
CA ARG A 140 -11.47 -12.37 -2.83
C ARG A 140 -11.81 -10.97 -2.34
N ALA A 141 -10.83 -10.10 -2.11
CA ALA A 141 -11.09 -8.71 -1.76
C ALA A 141 -11.89 -8.01 -2.87
N ILE A 142 -11.54 -8.22 -4.12
CA ILE A 142 -12.25 -7.62 -5.26
C ILE A 142 -13.59 -8.31 -5.51
N ARG A 143 -13.61 -9.64 -5.72
CA ARG A 143 -14.81 -10.37 -6.15
C ARG A 143 -15.82 -10.63 -5.06
N GLU A 144 -15.36 -10.91 -3.84
CA GLU A 144 -16.23 -11.30 -2.72
C GLU A 144 -16.53 -10.13 -1.78
N ALA A 145 -15.50 -9.34 -1.40
CA ALA A 145 -15.68 -8.19 -0.51
C ALA A 145 -16.18 -6.94 -1.26
N GLY A 146 -16.02 -6.87 -2.59
CA GLY A 146 -16.61 -5.85 -3.44
C GLY A 146 -15.86 -4.52 -3.47
N VAL A 147 -14.54 -4.53 -3.22
CA VAL A 147 -13.71 -3.35 -3.49
C VAL A 147 -13.41 -3.23 -4.99
N ASP A 148 -13.12 -2.01 -5.45
CA ASP A 148 -12.82 -1.74 -6.86
C ASP A 148 -11.44 -2.30 -7.30
N GLY A 149 -10.52 -2.51 -6.34
CA GLY A 149 -9.20 -3.04 -6.63
C GLY A 149 -8.34 -3.15 -5.37
N ILE A 150 -7.03 -3.38 -5.56
CA ILE A 150 -6.06 -3.39 -4.46
C ILE A 150 -5.13 -2.17 -4.50
N TYR A 151 -4.76 -1.72 -3.30
CA TYR A 151 -3.66 -0.79 -3.06
C TYR A 151 -2.45 -1.62 -2.67
N PHE A 152 -1.61 -1.95 -3.66
CA PHE A 152 -0.55 -2.94 -3.53
C PHE A 152 0.75 -2.27 -3.08
N SER A 153 1.20 -2.54 -1.86
CA SER A 153 2.38 -1.90 -1.27
C SER A 153 3.65 -2.67 -1.59
N VAL A 154 4.57 -2.01 -2.28
CA VAL A 154 5.88 -2.51 -2.73
C VAL A 154 7.02 -1.59 -2.28
N GLY A 155 8.26 -1.98 -2.50
CA GLY A 155 9.43 -1.14 -2.28
C GLY A 155 10.74 -1.85 -2.61
N CYS A 156 11.78 -1.07 -2.94
CA CYS A 156 13.12 -1.59 -3.17
C CYS A 156 13.80 -2.01 -1.86
N TYR A 157 14.88 -2.76 -1.98
CA TYR A 157 15.68 -3.23 -0.86
C TYR A 157 17.15 -2.85 -1.08
N ASP A 158 17.79 -2.29 -0.06
CA ASP A 158 19.20 -1.88 -0.14
C ASP A 158 20.09 -3.06 -0.55
N GLY A 159 21.02 -2.82 -1.46
CA GLY A 159 21.95 -3.86 -1.93
C GLY A 159 21.39 -4.81 -2.99
N ILE A 160 20.12 -4.68 -3.38
CA ILE A 160 19.51 -5.45 -4.48
C ILE A 160 19.37 -4.51 -5.68
N SER A 161 20.10 -4.79 -6.76
CA SER A 161 20.01 -4.03 -8.00
C SER A 161 18.63 -4.19 -8.65
N ARG A 162 18.29 -3.31 -9.59
CA ARG A 162 17.05 -3.40 -10.35
C ARG A 162 16.94 -4.73 -11.10
N GLU A 163 17.99 -5.18 -11.74
CA GLU A 163 18.02 -6.44 -12.47
C GLU A 163 17.80 -7.64 -11.56
N GLU A 164 18.38 -7.60 -10.37
CA GLU A 164 18.21 -8.64 -9.35
C GLU A 164 16.80 -8.60 -8.75
N TYR A 165 16.26 -7.41 -8.49
CA TYR A 165 14.87 -7.24 -8.07
C TYR A 165 13.92 -7.87 -9.10
N GLN A 166 14.09 -7.58 -10.37
CA GLN A 166 13.28 -8.11 -11.47
C GLN A 166 13.39 -9.63 -11.59
N ARG A 167 14.52 -10.20 -11.25
CA ARG A 167 14.72 -11.66 -11.30
C ARG A 167 14.17 -12.39 -10.08
N ILE A 168 14.26 -11.81 -8.89
CA ILE A 168 14.03 -12.50 -7.61
C ILE A 168 12.70 -12.09 -6.97
N ILE A 169 12.37 -10.80 -6.92
CA ILE A 169 11.24 -10.25 -6.15
C ILE A 169 10.02 -10.03 -7.05
N GLU A 170 10.20 -9.29 -8.14
CA GLU A 170 9.15 -8.89 -9.07
C GLU A 170 8.24 -10.04 -9.55
N PRO A 171 8.74 -11.27 -9.83
CA PRO A 171 7.86 -12.35 -10.28
C PRO A 171 6.72 -12.68 -9.30
N SER A 172 6.97 -12.57 -8.00
CA SER A 172 5.95 -12.80 -6.96
C SER A 172 4.91 -11.68 -6.91
N GLU A 173 5.32 -10.45 -7.18
CA GLU A 173 4.46 -9.27 -7.18
C GLU A 173 3.58 -9.24 -8.43
N LEU A 174 4.16 -9.53 -9.60
CA LEU A 174 3.42 -9.61 -10.86
C LEU A 174 2.39 -10.73 -10.84
N ALA A 175 2.68 -11.87 -10.21
CA ALA A 175 1.70 -12.95 -10.04
C ALA A 175 0.47 -12.51 -9.24
N VAL A 176 0.63 -11.67 -8.21
CA VAL A 176 -0.49 -11.09 -7.45
C VAL A 176 -1.27 -10.11 -8.31
N LEU A 177 -0.58 -9.20 -9.02
CA LEU A 177 -1.22 -8.20 -9.87
C LEU A 177 -1.95 -8.81 -11.06
N GLU A 178 -1.47 -9.92 -11.62
CA GLU A 178 -2.15 -10.66 -12.67
C GLU A 178 -3.54 -11.12 -12.21
N VAL A 179 -3.63 -11.73 -11.03
CA VAL A 179 -4.90 -12.19 -10.47
C VAL A 179 -5.80 -11.01 -10.09
N ALA A 180 -5.26 -9.96 -9.50
CA ALA A 180 -6.02 -8.76 -9.17
C ALA A 180 -6.60 -8.11 -10.43
N ASN A 181 -5.82 -7.96 -11.51
CA ASN A 181 -6.25 -7.38 -12.78
C ASN A 181 -7.28 -8.26 -13.51
N ALA A 182 -7.21 -9.58 -13.37
CA ALA A 182 -8.23 -10.48 -13.88
C ALA A 182 -9.57 -10.36 -13.14
N ALA A 183 -9.55 -9.91 -11.90
CA ALA A 183 -10.73 -9.62 -11.11
C ALA A 183 -11.32 -8.22 -11.44
N ASN A 184 -10.48 -7.19 -11.38
CA ASN A 184 -10.77 -5.81 -11.81
C ASN A 184 -9.43 -5.07 -11.99
N ASP A 185 -9.29 -4.27 -13.04
CA ASP A 185 -8.03 -3.59 -13.39
C ASP A 185 -7.83 -2.22 -12.67
N CYS A 186 -8.72 -1.85 -11.76
CA CYS A 186 -8.62 -0.63 -10.97
C CYS A 186 -7.62 -0.79 -9.80
N ASN A 187 -6.39 -1.18 -10.12
CA ASN A 187 -5.36 -1.43 -9.12
C ASN A 187 -4.33 -0.29 -9.09
N MET A 188 -3.78 -0.04 -7.89
CA MET A 188 -2.75 0.96 -7.62
C MET A 188 -1.56 0.30 -6.93
N ILE A 189 -0.32 0.68 -7.30
CA ILE A 189 0.83 0.38 -6.45
C ILE A 189 1.18 1.57 -5.57
N HIS A 190 1.68 1.26 -4.38
CA HIS A 190 2.30 2.19 -3.45
C HIS A 190 3.76 1.82 -3.27
N ILE A 191 4.66 2.66 -3.77
CA ILE A 191 6.10 2.52 -3.61
C ILE A 191 6.48 3.17 -2.29
N CYS A 192 6.71 2.33 -1.27
CA CYS A 192 6.79 2.77 0.12
C CYS A 192 8.16 3.37 0.47
N GLY A 193 8.16 4.63 0.89
CA GLY A 193 9.34 5.33 1.44
C GLY A 193 9.44 5.28 2.97
N TYR A 194 8.91 4.22 3.61
CA TYR A 194 8.92 4.09 5.07
C TYR A 194 10.32 4.21 5.65
N ALA A 195 10.44 4.89 6.78
CA ALA A 195 11.71 5.19 7.46
C ALA A 195 12.73 5.96 6.61
N GLY A 196 12.27 6.74 5.60
CA GLY A 196 13.13 7.52 4.72
C GLY A 196 13.86 6.69 3.66
N ARG A 197 13.44 5.43 3.45
CA ARG A 197 14.03 4.56 2.43
C ARG A 197 13.68 5.07 1.03
N LYS A 198 14.72 5.30 0.23
CA LYS A 198 14.61 5.67 -1.17
C LYS A 198 14.43 4.45 -2.05
N ASN A 199 13.68 4.64 -3.13
CA ASN A 199 13.42 3.63 -4.13
C ASN A 199 13.89 4.10 -5.51
N ASP A 200 14.35 3.20 -6.34
CA ASP A 200 14.42 3.47 -7.79
C ASP A 200 13.03 3.30 -8.38
N LEU A 201 12.30 4.41 -8.56
CA LEU A 201 10.93 4.39 -9.12
C LEU A 201 10.87 3.72 -10.49
N THR A 202 11.96 3.72 -11.25
CA THR A 202 12.00 3.10 -12.58
C THR A 202 11.91 1.58 -12.54
N THR A 203 12.17 0.96 -11.38
CA THR A 203 11.94 -0.48 -11.15
C THR A 203 10.48 -0.85 -11.40
N PHE A 204 9.56 0.03 -11.06
CA PHE A 204 8.11 -0.20 -11.11
C PHE A 204 7.43 0.39 -12.34
N LYS A 205 8.20 0.94 -13.30
CA LYS A 205 7.65 1.67 -14.46
C LYS A 205 6.72 0.83 -15.33
N ASP A 206 6.95 -0.48 -15.40
CA ASP A 206 6.22 -1.39 -16.29
C ASP A 206 5.16 -2.23 -15.55
N TYR A 207 4.92 -1.96 -14.24
CA TYR A 207 3.89 -2.66 -13.47
C TYR A 207 2.50 -2.42 -14.06
N PRO A 208 1.68 -3.48 -14.21
CA PRO A 208 0.38 -3.40 -14.87
C PRO A 208 -0.71 -2.83 -13.95
N VAL A 209 -0.63 -1.54 -13.63
CA VAL A 209 -1.57 -0.84 -12.72
C VAL A 209 -2.10 0.44 -13.35
N LYS A 210 -3.26 0.91 -12.90
CA LYS A 210 -3.89 2.15 -13.36
C LYS A 210 -3.34 3.40 -12.66
N ALA A 211 -2.86 3.25 -11.44
CA ALA A 211 -2.36 4.37 -10.65
C ALA A 211 -1.09 3.99 -9.87
N VAL A 212 -0.26 5.01 -9.59
CA VAL A 212 0.98 4.85 -8.84
C VAL A 212 1.05 5.92 -7.75
N ASN A 213 1.36 5.50 -6.52
CA ASN A 213 1.65 6.37 -5.40
C ASN A 213 3.08 6.11 -4.90
N TRP A 214 3.78 7.17 -4.53
CA TRP A 214 5.11 7.09 -3.93
C TRP A 214 5.34 8.21 -2.93
N ALA A 215 6.40 8.12 -2.13
CA ALA A 215 6.78 9.13 -1.15
C ALA A 215 7.50 10.30 -1.83
N THR A 216 6.77 11.27 -2.38
CA THR A 216 7.28 12.38 -3.19
C THR A 216 8.40 13.16 -2.49
N VAL A 217 8.28 13.37 -1.17
CA VAL A 217 9.27 14.09 -0.37
C VAL A 217 10.53 13.24 -0.12
N VAL A 218 10.37 11.97 0.21
CA VAL A 218 11.49 11.05 0.46
C VAL A 218 12.32 10.84 -0.82
N GLU A 219 11.63 10.60 -1.93
CA GLU A 219 12.28 10.39 -3.23
C GLU A 219 12.85 11.68 -3.82
N GLY A 220 12.30 12.84 -3.45
CA GLY A 220 12.60 14.12 -4.08
C GLY A 220 12.05 14.21 -5.51
N ILE A 221 10.99 13.45 -5.82
CA ILE A 221 10.36 13.37 -7.14
C ILE A 221 8.90 13.78 -7.00
N PRO A 222 8.52 15.02 -7.34
CA PRO A 222 7.15 15.48 -7.29
C PRO A 222 6.26 14.80 -8.34
N LEU A 223 4.93 14.93 -8.22
CA LEU A 223 3.99 14.21 -9.06
C LEU A 223 4.17 14.47 -10.57
N GLU A 224 4.46 15.71 -10.96
CA GLU A 224 4.71 16.11 -12.35
C GLU A 224 5.94 15.45 -12.97
N GLU A 225 6.96 15.15 -12.17
CA GLU A 225 8.14 14.41 -12.63
C GLU A 225 7.89 12.91 -12.67
N GLY A 226 7.22 12.36 -11.64
CA GLY A 226 6.85 10.95 -11.63
C GLY A 226 5.94 10.55 -12.79
N ARG A 227 5.06 11.43 -13.25
CA ARG A 227 4.26 11.21 -14.47
C ARG A 227 5.11 10.91 -15.71
N LYS A 228 6.30 11.46 -15.81
CA LYS A 228 7.23 11.17 -16.92
C LYS A 228 7.78 9.74 -16.84
N ILE A 229 7.95 9.23 -15.62
CA ILE A 229 8.42 7.84 -15.40
C ILE A 229 7.28 6.85 -15.70
N PHE A 230 6.07 7.13 -15.22
CA PHE A 230 4.94 6.20 -15.24
C PHE A 230 4.00 6.36 -16.45
N GLY A 231 4.28 7.33 -17.34
CA GLY A 231 3.52 7.54 -18.56
C GLY A 231 2.09 8.03 -18.29
N ASN A 232 1.11 7.42 -18.96
CA ASN A 232 -0.30 7.86 -18.90
C ASN A 232 -1.08 7.36 -17.66
N ARG A 233 -0.40 6.72 -16.71
CA ARG A 233 -1.05 6.25 -15.48
C ARG A 233 -1.40 7.42 -14.57
N ALA A 234 -2.45 7.26 -13.78
CA ALA A 234 -2.76 8.21 -12.72
C ALA A 234 -1.65 8.19 -11.65
N VAL A 235 -1.35 9.37 -11.09
CA VAL A 235 -0.40 9.52 -9.98
C VAL A 235 -1.16 9.95 -8.73
N ALA A 236 -0.79 9.39 -7.59
CA ALA A 236 -1.43 9.68 -6.32
C ALA A 236 -0.42 10.17 -5.27
N GLY A 237 -0.81 11.13 -4.43
CA GLY A 237 0.05 11.68 -3.38
C GLY A 237 0.16 13.20 -3.43
N GLY A 238 1.36 13.70 -3.18
CA GLY A 238 1.73 15.11 -3.26
C GLY A 238 1.88 15.83 -1.93
N PHE A 239 1.31 15.27 -0.84
CA PHE A 239 1.47 15.82 0.50
C PHE A 239 2.39 14.95 1.36
N ALA A 240 3.36 15.59 2.03
CA ALA A 240 4.18 14.92 3.03
C ALA A 240 3.30 14.29 4.12
N ASN A 241 3.64 13.07 4.52
CA ASN A 241 2.94 12.33 5.57
C ASN A 241 3.64 12.45 6.94
N THR A 242 4.22 13.63 7.23
CA THR A 242 4.95 13.93 8.45
C THR A 242 4.28 15.06 9.25
N THR A 243 4.57 15.14 10.54
CA THR A 243 3.94 16.16 11.43
C THR A 243 4.42 17.59 11.17
N ASP A 244 5.53 17.78 10.48
CA ASP A 244 6.03 19.05 9.98
C ASP A 244 5.54 19.38 8.56
N GLY A 245 4.89 18.43 7.88
CA GLY A 245 4.29 18.64 6.56
C GLY A 245 3.07 19.56 6.60
N VAL A 246 2.85 20.30 5.50
CA VAL A 246 1.75 21.28 5.40
C VAL A 246 0.37 20.67 5.64
N LEU A 247 0.15 19.43 5.27
CA LEU A 247 -1.12 18.73 5.49
C LEU A 247 -1.42 18.54 6.99
N TYR A 248 -0.41 18.40 7.85
CA TYR A 248 -0.59 18.22 9.28
C TYR A 248 -0.57 19.56 10.04
N SER A 249 0.41 20.44 9.75
CA SER A 249 0.70 21.64 10.54
C SER A 249 0.27 22.95 9.89
N GLY A 250 -0.18 22.92 8.63
CA GLY A 250 -0.50 24.12 7.85
C GLY A 250 -1.82 24.78 8.24
N THR A 251 -1.92 26.09 7.96
CA THR A 251 -3.20 26.81 7.98
C THR A 251 -4.05 26.45 6.78
N GLU A 252 -5.32 26.83 6.79
CA GLU A 252 -6.23 26.67 5.64
C GLU A 252 -5.64 27.26 4.36
N GLU A 253 -5.12 28.50 4.44
CA GLU A 253 -4.52 29.18 3.30
C GLU A 253 -3.31 28.44 2.75
N GLN A 254 -2.45 27.91 3.63
CA GLN A 254 -1.27 27.15 3.24
C GLN A 254 -1.63 25.84 2.56
N ILE A 255 -2.60 25.11 3.11
CA ILE A 255 -3.07 23.82 2.55
C ILE A 255 -3.74 24.05 1.19
N LYS A 256 -4.62 25.06 1.08
CA LYS A 256 -5.26 25.42 -0.19
C LYS A 256 -4.25 25.89 -1.24
N ALA A 257 -3.24 26.68 -0.84
CA ALA A 257 -2.19 27.12 -1.75
C ALA A 257 -1.34 25.94 -2.26
N GLU A 258 -0.95 25.02 -1.37
CA GLU A 258 -0.19 23.82 -1.77
C GLU A 258 -1.00 22.91 -2.69
N THR A 259 -2.29 22.72 -2.42
CA THR A 259 -3.20 21.98 -3.31
C THR A 259 -3.21 22.56 -4.71
N LYS A 260 -3.38 23.88 -4.83
CA LYS A 260 -3.37 24.60 -6.11
C LYS A 260 -2.00 24.50 -6.81
N ARG A 261 -0.90 24.56 -6.05
CA ARG A 261 0.47 24.36 -6.58
C ARG A 261 0.63 22.97 -7.20
N ILE A 262 0.24 21.92 -6.47
CA ILE A 262 0.33 20.54 -6.94
C ILE A 262 -0.48 20.37 -8.24
N LEU A 263 -1.74 20.82 -8.27
CA LEU A 263 -2.60 20.69 -9.43
C LEU A 263 -2.12 21.51 -10.62
N SER A 264 -1.56 22.71 -10.38
CA SER A 264 -0.96 23.55 -11.44
C SER A 264 0.25 22.89 -12.09
N ALA A 265 1.06 22.17 -11.33
CA ALA A 265 2.25 21.50 -11.82
C ALA A 265 1.93 20.13 -12.47
N ALA A 266 1.17 19.29 -11.77
CA ALA A 266 0.88 17.93 -12.20
C ALA A 266 -0.34 17.80 -13.13
N GLY A 267 -1.19 18.82 -13.21
CA GLY A 267 -2.45 18.83 -13.97
C GLY A 267 -3.64 18.41 -13.13
N SER A 268 -4.84 18.70 -13.63
CA SER A 268 -6.12 18.41 -12.95
C SER A 268 -6.71 17.04 -13.33
N ARG A 269 -6.10 16.31 -14.27
CA ARG A 269 -6.53 14.98 -14.70
C ARG A 269 -5.43 13.95 -14.52
N GLY A 270 -5.80 12.75 -14.05
CA GLY A 270 -4.86 11.69 -13.75
C GLY A 270 -4.01 11.98 -12.50
N VAL A 271 -4.52 12.83 -11.61
CA VAL A 271 -3.94 13.13 -10.28
C VAL A 271 -4.96 12.79 -9.21
N ILE A 272 -4.55 12.02 -8.21
CA ILE A 272 -5.30 11.72 -7.00
C ILE A 272 -4.56 12.41 -5.85
N LEU A 273 -5.14 13.47 -5.30
CA LEU A 273 -4.54 14.18 -4.17
C LEU A 273 -4.58 13.32 -2.91
N GLY A 274 -3.47 13.19 -2.26
CA GLY A 274 -3.33 12.42 -1.04
C GLY A 274 -1.96 12.62 -0.40
N ALA A 275 -1.71 11.90 0.67
CA ALA A 275 -0.41 11.88 1.31
C ALA A 275 0.52 10.84 0.67
N ASP A 276 1.80 11.05 0.81
CA ASP A 276 2.88 10.18 0.33
C ASP A 276 2.80 8.75 0.92
N CYS A 277 2.27 8.65 2.15
CA CYS A 277 2.00 7.38 2.85
C CYS A 277 0.88 7.60 3.88
N THR A 278 0.78 6.76 4.90
CA THR A 278 -0.19 6.92 6.00
C THR A 278 0.01 8.27 6.71
N ILE A 279 -1.06 9.06 6.80
CA ILE A 279 -1.04 10.37 7.48
C ILE A 279 -0.81 10.20 8.99
N PRO A 280 -0.16 11.16 9.67
CA PRO A 280 0.06 11.12 11.11
C PRO A 280 -1.27 11.10 11.88
N ARG A 281 -1.27 10.41 13.02
CA ARG A 281 -2.41 10.49 13.94
C ARG A 281 -2.62 11.93 14.40
N GLY A 282 -3.87 12.33 14.47
CA GLY A 282 -4.24 13.69 14.88
C GLY A 282 -4.25 14.71 13.74
N THR A 283 -3.99 14.31 12.50
CA THR A 283 -4.28 15.18 11.35
C THR A 283 -5.76 15.58 11.40
N PRO A 284 -6.08 16.90 11.49
CA PRO A 284 -7.47 17.32 11.54
C PRO A 284 -8.23 16.97 10.28
N ALA A 285 -9.47 16.49 10.40
CA ALA A 285 -10.31 16.17 9.26
C ALA A 285 -10.52 17.41 8.34
N SER A 286 -10.63 18.62 8.94
CA SER A 286 -10.72 19.86 8.20
C SER A 286 -9.57 20.10 7.22
N HIS A 287 -8.36 19.64 7.54
CA HIS A 287 -7.21 19.82 6.65
C HIS A 287 -7.40 19.04 5.34
N ILE A 288 -7.96 17.84 5.40
CA ILE A 288 -8.27 17.05 4.20
C ILE A 288 -9.47 17.63 3.46
N GLN A 289 -10.46 18.17 4.18
CA GLN A 289 -11.58 18.89 3.58
C GLN A 289 -11.11 20.14 2.84
N TRP A 290 -10.16 20.93 3.36
CA TRP A 290 -9.57 22.09 2.67
C TRP A 290 -8.81 21.70 1.38
N VAL A 291 -8.16 20.53 1.36
CA VAL A 291 -7.58 20.00 0.12
C VAL A 291 -8.65 19.75 -0.92
N ARG A 292 -9.77 19.12 -0.53
CA ARG A 292 -10.89 18.83 -1.41
C ARG A 292 -11.54 20.11 -1.95
N GLU A 293 -11.86 21.05 -1.07
CA GLU A 293 -12.42 22.37 -1.45
C GLU A 293 -11.54 23.09 -2.47
N ALA A 294 -10.23 23.14 -2.23
CA ALA A 294 -9.28 23.78 -3.14
C ALA A 294 -9.19 23.07 -4.49
N ALA A 295 -9.29 21.73 -4.51
CA ALA A 295 -9.31 20.96 -5.74
C ALA A 295 -10.60 21.20 -6.55
N GLU A 296 -11.75 21.28 -5.89
CA GLU A 296 -13.03 21.61 -6.52
C GLU A 296 -13.04 23.03 -7.12
N GLU A 297 -12.47 23.99 -6.40
CA GLU A 297 -12.30 25.36 -6.90
C GLU A 297 -11.39 25.40 -8.14
N PHE A 298 -10.26 24.68 -8.10
CA PHE A 298 -9.31 24.60 -9.21
C PHE A 298 -9.93 23.98 -10.46
N GLY A 299 -10.78 22.97 -10.31
CA GLY A 299 -11.44 22.27 -11.41
C GLY A 299 -12.55 23.09 -12.10
N LYS A 300 -12.99 24.22 -11.51
CA LYS A 300 -14.02 25.12 -12.07
C LYS A 300 -13.44 26.28 -12.88
N GLY A 301 -12.15 26.50 -12.83
CA GLY A 301 -11.41 27.52 -13.58
C GLY A 301 -10.73 26.96 -14.80
#